data_aa5a242abff4626d62ba3fc5540128f5
#
_entry.id   aa5a242abff4626d62ba3fc5540128f5
#
_cell.length_a   1.000
_cell.length_b   1.000
_cell.length_c   1.000
_cell.angle_alpha   90.00
_cell.angle_beta   90.00
_cell.angle_gamma   90.00
#
_symmetry.space_group_name_H-M   'P 1'
#
loop_
_entity.id
_entity.type
_entity.pdbx_description
1 polymer ?
#
loop_
_entity_poly.entity_id
_entity_poly.type
_entity_poly.pdbx_seq_one_letter_code
_entity_poly.pdbx_strand_id
1 'polypeptide(L)'
;MSNAVIVTGGAIRIGREICLKLSEEGYKIAIHYRSSGDDARGLQEEIESAGGKACTIQCDLNDSNSVKGLIKNASDSLGTVVGVVNNASLFVLDRIEDVSEETWVEHMKVNALAPLLLVQGLFESSAEGSWVVNILDFKVESPNADYLSYTGSRFAMHGLTSALALDLAPKIRINSVAPGHVLTSDILDSESLQRVQSESPLGFGPSARDVADSVAFLAKSPSITGQTIFVDSGERFRQMKKDPALDKGEEN
;
A
#
# COMPACT_ATOMS: atom_id res chain seq x y z
N MET A 1 -0.53 20.72 -16.67
CA MET A 1 0.45 19.61 -16.90
C MET A 1 0.03 18.47 -15.99
N SER A 2 -0.16 17.26 -16.51
CA SER A 2 -0.51 16.12 -15.65
C SER A 2 0.68 15.72 -14.79
N ASN A 3 0.45 15.64 -13.48
CA ASN A 3 1.44 15.33 -12.46
C ASN A 3 1.69 13.81 -12.37
N ALA A 4 2.90 13.40 -11.99
CA ALA A 4 3.25 12.00 -11.84
C ALA A 4 3.01 11.49 -10.40
N VAL A 5 2.69 10.21 -10.30
CA VAL A 5 2.50 9.48 -9.04
C VAL A 5 3.30 8.18 -9.08
N ILE A 6 3.98 7.86 -7.99
CA ILE A 6 4.64 6.55 -7.81
C ILE A 6 3.70 5.63 -7.03
N VAL A 7 3.51 4.39 -7.53
CA VAL A 7 2.83 3.33 -6.80
C VAL A 7 3.83 2.20 -6.56
N THR A 8 4.21 1.98 -5.31
CA THR A 8 5.10 0.88 -4.97
C THR A 8 4.35 -0.46 -5.00
N GLY A 9 4.97 -1.51 -5.59
CA GLY A 9 4.27 -2.77 -5.83
C GLY A 9 3.06 -2.60 -6.77
N GLY A 10 3.18 -1.67 -7.74
CA GLY A 10 2.09 -1.26 -8.61
C GLY A 10 1.74 -2.26 -9.71
N ALA A 11 2.58 -3.28 -9.97
CA ALA A 11 2.41 -4.16 -11.12
C ALA A 11 1.23 -5.13 -11.02
N ILE A 12 0.87 -5.56 -9.83
CA ILE A 12 -0.09 -6.64 -9.58
C ILE A 12 -1.05 -6.30 -8.42
N ARG A 13 -2.13 -7.10 -8.31
CA ARG A 13 -3.02 -7.11 -7.15
C ARG A 13 -3.63 -5.71 -6.86
N ILE A 14 -3.69 -5.28 -5.59
CA ILE A 14 -4.21 -3.97 -5.18
C ILE A 14 -3.44 -2.83 -5.86
N GLY A 15 -2.12 -2.95 -5.96
CA GLY A 15 -1.28 -1.93 -6.60
C GLY A 15 -1.66 -1.66 -8.06
N ARG A 16 -2.01 -2.71 -8.82
CA ARG A 16 -2.48 -2.60 -10.20
C ARG A 16 -3.77 -1.78 -10.31
N GLU A 17 -4.76 -2.08 -9.46
CA GLU A 17 -6.02 -1.33 -9.45
C GLU A 17 -5.81 0.15 -9.04
N ILE A 18 -4.88 0.41 -8.10
CA ILE A 18 -4.50 1.78 -7.73
C ILE A 18 -3.88 2.50 -8.92
N CYS A 19 -2.97 1.85 -9.68
CA CYS A 19 -2.37 2.44 -10.88
C CYS A 19 -3.42 2.79 -11.94
N LEU A 20 -4.34 1.86 -12.23
CA LEU A 20 -5.43 2.08 -13.18
C LEU A 20 -6.33 3.24 -12.73
N LYS A 21 -6.78 3.21 -11.48
CA LYS A 21 -7.65 4.25 -10.95
C LYS A 21 -7.00 5.63 -10.98
N LEU A 22 -5.76 5.76 -10.57
CA LEU A 22 -5.05 7.04 -10.60
C LEU A 22 -4.79 7.52 -12.04
N SER A 23 -4.58 6.60 -12.99
CA SER A 23 -4.50 6.94 -14.42
C SER A 23 -5.83 7.47 -14.97
N GLU A 24 -6.97 6.86 -14.60
CA GLU A 24 -8.32 7.37 -14.91
C GLU A 24 -8.54 8.79 -14.37
N GLU A 25 -7.92 9.12 -13.23
CA GLU A 25 -7.98 10.46 -12.61
C GLU A 25 -6.99 11.47 -13.26
N GLY A 26 -6.28 11.05 -14.31
CA GLY A 26 -5.39 11.89 -15.12
C GLY A 26 -3.96 12.01 -14.61
N TYR A 27 -3.54 11.21 -13.64
CA TYR A 27 -2.14 11.14 -13.22
C TYR A 27 -1.31 10.32 -14.21
N LYS A 28 -0.03 10.68 -14.35
CA LYS A 28 0.98 9.81 -14.97
C LYS A 28 1.51 8.83 -13.92
N ILE A 29 1.68 7.57 -14.27
CA ILE A 29 1.93 6.50 -13.30
C ILE A 29 3.34 5.94 -13.42
N ALA A 30 4.14 6.07 -12.37
CA ALA A 30 5.38 5.32 -12.20
C ALA A 30 5.07 4.00 -11.46
N ILE A 31 5.07 2.91 -12.20
CA ILE A 31 4.76 1.56 -11.73
C ILE A 31 6.04 0.95 -11.15
N HIS A 32 6.18 0.98 -9.83
CA HIS A 32 7.31 0.31 -9.20
C HIS A 32 7.03 -1.18 -9.00
N TYR A 33 8.06 -2.02 -9.24
CA TYR A 33 8.03 -3.46 -9.00
C TYR A 33 9.41 -3.96 -8.53
N ARG A 34 9.44 -5.15 -7.90
CA ARG A 34 10.68 -5.86 -7.55
C ARG A 34 11.00 -6.94 -8.59
N SER A 35 10.08 -7.89 -8.80
CA SER A 35 10.27 -9.07 -9.65
C SER A 35 9.22 -9.23 -10.76
N SER A 36 8.06 -8.58 -10.67
CA SER A 36 6.93 -8.70 -11.61
C SER A 36 7.10 -7.78 -12.84
N GLY A 37 8.22 -7.93 -13.57
CA GLY A 37 8.55 -7.04 -14.70
C GLY A 37 7.61 -7.17 -15.89
N ASP A 38 7.16 -8.39 -16.21
CA ASP A 38 6.21 -8.62 -17.32
C ASP A 38 4.85 -8.02 -17.00
N ASP A 39 4.34 -8.23 -15.79
CA ASP A 39 3.09 -7.63 -15.33
C ASP A 39 3.16 -6.10 -15.35
N ALA A 40 4.30 -5.52 -14.91
CA ALA A 40 4.51 -4.07 -14.92
C ALA A 40 4.47 -3.50 -16.34
N ARG A 41 5.10 -4.17 -17.31
CA ARG A 41 5.06 -3.77 -18.74
C ARG A 41 3.65 -3.91 -19.32
N GLY A 42 2.97 -5.02 -19.06
CA GLY A 42 1.59 -5.21 -19.50
C GLY A 42 0.64 -4.15 -18.96
N LEU A 43 0.80 -3.77 -17.70
CA LEU A 43 0.02 -2.67 -17.11
C LEU A 43 0.38 -1.30 -17.72
N GLN A 44 1.66 -1.05 -18.00
CA GLN A 44 2.06 0.17 -18.71
C GLN A 44 1.38 0.27 -20.07
N GLU A 45 1.41 -0.79 -20.88
CA GLU A 45 0.77 -0.85 -22.20
C GLU A 45 -0.75 -0.63 -22.10
N GLU A 46 -1.40 -1.20 -21.08
CA GLU A 46 -2.84 -1.01 -20.84
C GLU A 46 -3.17 0.45 -20.54
N ILE A 47 -2.41 1.08 -19.64
CA ILE A 47 -2.59 2.50 -19.29
C ILE A 47 -2.38 3.39 -20.53
N GLU A 48 -1.33 3.12 -21.32
CA GLU A 48 -1.02 3.89 -22.52
C GLU A 48 -2.07 3.69 -23.62
N SER A 49 -2.59 2.49 -23.78
CA SER A 49 -3.68 2.17 -24.72
C SER A 49 -4.99 2.88 -24.35
N ALA A 50 -5.22 3.15 -23.06
CA ALA A 50 -6.33 3.95 -22.57
C ALA A 50 -6.09 5.47 -22.66
N GLY A 51 -4.94 5.91 -23.22
CA GLY A 51 -4.59 7.33 -23.40
C GLY A 51 -3.87 7.95 -22.21
N GLY A 52 -3.54 7.18 -21.17
CA GLY A 52 -2.72 7.60 -20.05
C GLY A 52 -1.23 7.64 -20.37
N LYS A 53 -0.40 7.89 -19.36
CA LYS A 53 1.06 7.77 -19.44
C LYS A 53 1.60 6.99 -18.25
N ALA A 54 2.47 6.03 -18.51
CA ALA A 54 3.13 5.28 -17.45
C ALA A 54 4.60 5.01 -17.78
N CYS A 55 5.38 4.68 -16.75
CA CYS A 55 6.69 4.06 -16.86
C CYS A 55 6.84 2.97 -15.80
N THR A 56 7.72 2.03 -16.03
CA THR A 56 8.05 0.97 -15.08
C THR A 56 9.40 1.26 -14.42
N ILE A 57 9.51 1.02 -13.11
CA ILE A 57 10.74 1.22 -12.35
C ILE A 57 11.00 -0.01 -11.47
N GLN A 58 12.08 -0.72 -11.76
CA GLN A 58 12.52 -1.84 -10.92
C GLN A 58 13.34 -1.33 -9.74
N CYS A 59 12.99 -1.77 -8.54
CA CYS A 59 13.76 -1.48 -7.33
C CYS A 59 13.48 -2.53 -6.25
N ASP A 60 14.50 -2.90 -5.48
CA ASP A 60 14.30 -3.64 -4.23
C ASP A 60 14.16 -2.65 -3.07
N LEU A 61 13.00 -2.64 -2.42
CA LEU A 61 12.74 -1.76 -1.27
C LEU A 61 13.55 -2.14 -0.01
N ASN A 62 14.18 -3.30 0.01
CA ASN A 62 15.13 -3.67 1.06
C ASN A 62 16.49 -2.94 0.91
N ASP A 63 16.79 -2.41 -0.28
CA ASP A 63 17.98 -1.59 -0.54
C ASP A 63 17.66 -0.09 -0.47
N SER A 64 17.98 0.51 0.67
CA SER A 64 17.75 1.94 0.93
C SER A 64 18.42 2.87 -0.08
N ASN A 65 19.54 2.48 -0.71
CA ASN A 65 20.20 3.31 -1.72
C ASN A 65 19.38 3.34 -3.02
N SER A 66 18.85 2.20 -3.44
CA SER A 66 17.97 2.11 -4.59
C SER A 66 16.66 2.89 -4.38
N VAL A 67 16.08 2.82 -3.16
CA VAL A 67 14.86 3.56 -2.81
C VAL A 67 15.03 5.07 -2.95
N LYS A 68 16.15 5.63 -2.51
CA LYS A 68 16.45 7.08 -2.61
C LYS A 68 16.45 7.59 -4.05
N GLY A 69 16.72 6.72 -5.04
CA GLY A 69 16.69 7.05 -6.46
C GLY A 69 15.29 7.08 -7.09
N LEU A 70 14.28 6.50 -6.46
CA LEU A 70 12.96 6.28 -7.07
C LEU A 70 12.25 7.57 -7.50
N ILE A 71 12.23 8.58 -6.63
CA ILE A 71 11.58 9.86 -6.94
C ILE A 71 12.24 10.52 -8.16
N LYS A 72 13.58 10.53 -8.18
CA LYS A 72 14.33 11.08 -9.31
C LYS A 72 14.06 10.33 -10.60
N ASN A 73 14.12 9.01 -10.59
CA ASN A 73 13.89 8.18 -11.79
C ASN A 73 12.48 8.37 -12.36
N ALA A 74 11.46 8.46 -11.49
CA ALA A 74 10.11 8.75 -11.91
C ALA A 74 9.98 10.16 -12.50
N SER A 75 10.64 11.15 -11.89
CA SER A 75 10.62 12.54 -12.37
C SER A 75 11.33 12.69 -13.72
N ASP A 76 12.43 11.99 -13.93
CA ASP A 76 13.17 12.01 -15.21
C ASP A 76 12.30 11.43 -16.34
N SER A 77 11.44 10.45 -16.05
CA SER A 77 10.60 9.77 -17.06
C SER A 77 9.26 10.48 -17.29
N LEU A 78 8.62 11.00 -16.25
CA LEU A 78 7.23 11.45 -16.32
C LEU A 78 7.03 12.94 -15.97
N GLY A 79 8.08 13.61 -15.48
CA GLY A 79 8.02 14.97 -14.96
C GLY A 79 7.71 14.99 -13.46
N THR A 80 7.25 16.12 -12.94
CA THR A 80 7.10 16.36 -11.50
C THR A 80 6.26 15.29 -10.81
N VAL A 81 6.85 14.61 -9.81
CA VAL A 81 6.15 13.70 -8.91
C VAL A 81 5.46 14.51 -7.82
N VAL A 82 4.15 14.35 -7.69
CA VAL A 82 3.32 15.02 -6.67
C VAL A 82 2.66 14.06 -5.70
N GLY A 83 2.73 12.76 -5.97
CA GLY A 83 2.09 11.76 -5.14
C GLY A 83 2.90 10.48 -5.02
N VAL A 84 2.81 9.85 -3.86
CA VAL A 84 3.37 8.51 -3.60
C VAL A 84 2.31 7.65 -2.94
N VAL A 85 2.11 6.44 -3.48
CA VAL A 85 1.33 5.39 -2.83
C VAL A 85 2.29 4.30 -2.36
N ASN A 86 2.47 4.19 -1.05
CA ASN A 86 3.25 3.13 -0.41
C ASN A 86 2.38 1.88 -0.27
N ASN A 87 2.31 1.07 -1.34
CA ASN A 87 1.50 -0.14 -1.40
C ASN A 87 2.32 -1.43 -1.26
N ALA A 88 3.56 -1.46 -1.73
CA ALA A 88 4.41 -2.63 -1.60
C ALA A 88 4.54 -3.10 -0.15
N SER A 89 4.56 -4.41 0.05
CA SER A 89 4.62 -5.02 1.37
C SER A 89 5.39 -6.34 1.33
N LEU A 90 6.21 -6.55 2.34
CA LEU A 90 6.64 -7.88 2.76
C LEU A 90 5.58 -8.41 3.73
N PHE A 91 5.13 -9.65 3.52
CA PHE A 91 4.11 -10.31 4.32
C PHE A 91 4.51 -11.77 4.51
N VAL A 92 5.24 -12.05 5.58
CA VAL A 92 5.72 -13.38 5.95
C VAL A 92 5.14 -13.75 7.30
N LEU A 93 4.62 -14.97 7.41
CA LEU A 93 4.08 -15.48 8.67
C LEU A 93 5.22 -15.70 9.67
N ASP A 94 5.09 -15.11 10.82
CA ASP A 94 5.87 -15.37 12.02
C ASP A 94 5.02 -15.19 13.28
N ARG A 95 5.45 -15.84 14.35
CA ARG A 95 4.84 -15.80 15.67
C ARG A 95 5.94 -15.61 16.72
N ILE A 96 5.53 -15.48 17.98
CA ILE A 96 6.49 -15.31 19.08
C ILE A 96 7.48 -16.49 19.22
N GLU A 97 7.08 -17.67 18.76
CA GLU A 97 7.90 -18.89 18.84
C GLU A 97 9.01 -18.93 17.79
N ASP A 98 8.85 -18.25 16.65
CA ASP A 98 9.75 -18.34 15.49
C ASP A 98 10.18 -16.99 14.90
N VAL A 99 9.77 -15.88 15.49
CA VAL A 99 10.21 -14.54 15.07
C VAL A 99 11.74 -14.42 15.19
N SER A 100 12.37 -13.89 14.14
CA SER A 100 13.82 -13.67 14.10
C SER A 100 14.15 -12.19 13.89
N GLU A 101 15.37 -11.80 14.30
CA GLU A 101 15.88 -10.45 14.01
C GLU A 101 15.87 -10.16 12.51
N GLU A 102 16.25 -11.13 11.68
CA GLU A 102 16.31 -10.99 10.23
C GLU A 102 14.92 -10.68 9.66
N THR A 103 13.91 -11.50 9.98
CA THR A 103 12.52 -11.30 9.54
C THR A 103 11.97 -9.97 10.01
N TRP A 104 12.21 -9.61 11.27
CA TRP A 104 11.81 -8.33 11.84
C TRP A 104 12.42 -7.14 11.08
N VAL A 105 13.73 -7.15 10.91
CA VAL A 105 14.47 -6.06 10.25
C VAL A 105 14.05 -5.92 8.78
N GLU A 106 13.82 -7.03 8.06
CA GLU A 106 13.35 -7.01 6.68
C GLU A 106 11.97 -6.36 6.56
N HIS A 107 11.01 -6.76 7.43
CA HIS A 107 9.69 -6.12 7.46
C HIS A 107 9.79 -4.62 7.74
N MET A 108 10.59 -4.22 8.73
CA MET A 108 10.80 -2.80 9.04
C MET A 108 11.43 -2.03 7.89
N LYS A 109 12.38 -2.62 7.16
CA LYS A 109 13.00 -1.97 5.99
C LYS A 109 12.01 -1.77 4.85
N VAL A 110 11.30 -2.83 4.46
CA VAL A 110 10.40 -2.80 3.30
C VAL A 110 9.10 -2.02 3.61
N ASN A 111 8.49 -2.29 4.77
CA ASN A 111 7.15 -1.79 5.08
C ASN A 111 7.14 -0.44 5.81
N ALA A 112 8.25 -0.01 6.40
CA ALA A 112 8.32 1.25 7.16
C ALA A 112 9.43 2.19 6.68
N LEU A 113 10.68 1.72 6.60
CA LEU A 113 11.81 2.58 6.23
C LEU A 113 11.74 3.03 4.76
N ALA A 114 11.48 2.12 3.82
CA ALA A 114 11.37 2.49 2.40
C ALA A 114 10.26 3.53 2.14
N PRO A 115 9.02 3.38 2.67
CA PRO A 115 8.03 4.45 2.67
C PRO A 115 8.52 5.78 3.22
N LEU A 116 9.22 5.77 4.35
CA LEU A 116 9.78 6.99 4.96
C LEU A 116 10.81 7.66 4.05
N LEU A 117 11.70 6.89 3.41
CA LEU A 117 12.68 7.42 2.46
C LEU A 117 12.02 7.99 1.19
N LEU A 118 10.91 7.41 0.73
CA LEU A 118 10.12 7.97 -0.37
C LEU A 118 9.45 9.28 0.01
N VAL A 119 8.93 9.39 1.23
CA VAL A 119 8.39 10.66 1.77
C VAL A 119 9.49 11.72 1.84
N GLN A 120 10.69 11.36 2.32
CA GLN A 120 11.85 12.27 2.35
C GLN A 120 12.21 12.76 0.94
N GLY A 121 12.34 11.88 -0.03
CA GLY A 121 12.65 12.24 -1.41
C GLY A 121 11.57 13.10 -2.06
N LEU A 122 10.29 12.84 -1.75
CA LEU A 122 9.18 13.69 -2.20
C LEU A 122 9.27 15.08 -1.56
N PHE A 123 9.56 15.17 -0.27
CA PHE A 123 9.72 16.45 0.44
C PHE A 123 10.84 17.31 -0.17
N GLU A 124 11.95 16.71 -0.55
CA GLU A 124 13.09 17.40 -1.17
C GLU A 124 12.77 17.93 -2.57
N SER A 125 11.95 17.23 -3.34
CA SER A 125 11.76 17.45 -4.79
C SER A 125 10.41 18.06 -5.18
N SER A 126 9.39 18.01 -4.31
CA SER A 126 8.03 18.41 -4.67
C SER A 126 7.68 19.84 -4.28
N ALA A 127 6.66 20.38 -4.97
CA ALA A 127 5.99 21.62 -4.63
C ALA A 127 4.93 21.42 -3.53
N GLU A 128 4.38 22.51 -3.02
CA GLU A 128 3.21 22.50 -2.13
C GLU A 128 2.01 21.78 -2.77
N GLY A 129 1.22 21.11 -1.92
CA GLY A 129 0.05 20.36 -2.35
C GLY A 129 0.33 18.91 -2.73
N SER A 130 1.55 18.42 -2.57
CA SER A 130 1.89 17.02 -2.74
C SER A 130 1.21 16.13 -1.69
N TRP A 131 1.14 14.83 -1.98
CA TRP A 131 0.42 13.91 -1.11
C TRP A 131 1.04 12.51 -1.06
N VAL A 132 0.82 11.84 0.04
CA VAL A 132 1.21 10.43 0.25
C VAL A 132 0.01 9.65 0.78
N VAL A 133 -0.19 8.44 0.27
CA VAL A 133 -1.13 7.47 0.83
C VAL A 133 -0.38 6.18 1.17
N ASN A 134 -0.42 5.79 2.43
CA ASN A 134 0.15 4.53 2.91
C ASN A 134 -0.94 3.45 2.92
N ILE A 135 -0.71 2.33 2.23
CA ILE A 135 -1.58 1.17 2.35
C ILE A 135 -1.15 0.42 3.59
N LEU A 136 -2.03 0.40 4.58
CA LEU A 136 -1.84 -0.29 5.86
C LEU A 136 -2.56 -1.65 5.84
N ASP A 137 -3.18 -1.98 6.96
CA ASP A 137 -3.96 -3.17 7.21
C ASP A 137 -4.93 -2.88 8.35
N PHE A 138 -6.12 -3.49 8.36
CA PHE A 138 -7.08 -3.32 9.46
C PHE A 138 -6.52 -3.78 10.82
N LYS A 139 -5.48 -4.62 10.81
CA LYS A 139 -4.75 -5.06 12.02
C LYS A 139 -4.16 -3.92 12.84
N VAL A 140 -4.01 -2.72 12.29
CA VAL A 140 -3.56 -1.55 13.08
C VAL A 140 -4.59 -1.11 14.13
N GLU A 141 -5.84 -1.53 14.01
CA GLU A 141 -6.89 -1.29 15.00
C GLU A 141 -7.35 -2.60 15.66
N SER A 142 -7.28 -3.73 14.97
CA SER A 142 -7.69 -5.06 15.47
C SER A 142 -6.58 -6.10 15.24
N PRO A 143 -5.47 -6.03 16.00
CA PRO A 143 -4.36 -6.96 15.83
C PRO A 143 -4.73 -8.38 16.27
N ASN A 144 -4.15 -9.37 15.60
CA ASN A 144 -4.15 -10.75 16.04
C ASN A 144 -2.71 -11.24 16.37
N ALA A 145 -2.57 -12.48 16.83
CA ALA A 145 -1.28 -13.01 17.28
C ALA A 145 -0.35 -13.49 16.15
N ASP A 146 -0.83 -13.52 14.92
CA ASP A 146 -0.09 -14.01 13.77
C ASP A 146 0.55 -12.84 12.99
N TYR A 147 1.63 -13.11 12.26
CA TYR A 147 2.37 -12.11 11.47
C TYR A 147 2.94 -10.95 12.31
N LEU A 148 3.68 -11.27 13.38
CA LEU A 148 4.16 -10.26 14.34
C LEU A 148 5.03 -9.18 13.70
N SER A 149 6.03 -9.58 12.89
CA SER A 149 6.94 -8.63 12.23
C SER A 149 6.20 -7.74 11.23
N TYR A 150 5.28 -8.33 10.46
CA TYR A 150 4.41 -7.58 9.56
C TYR A 150 3.54 -6.57 10.34
N THR A 151 2.82 -7.05 11.35
CA THR A 151 1.93 -6.23 12.17
C THR A 151 2.70 -5.08 12.83
N GLY A 152 3.87 -5.37 13.42
CA GLY A 152 4.76 -4.36 14.00
C GLY A 152 5.14 -3.27 12.98
N SER A 153 5.48 -3.66 11.74
CA SER A 153 5.82 -2.71 10.68
C SER A 153 4.63 -1.85 10.25
N ARG A 154 3.40 -2.40 10.26
CA ARG A 154 2.18 -1.64 9.98
C ARG A 154 1.83 -0.65 11.09
N PHE A 155 2.04 -1.02 12.36
CA PHE A 155 1.91 -0.09 13.48
C PHE A 155 2.92 1.06 13.40
N ALA A 156 4.17 0.76 13.01
CA ALA A 156 5.19 1.80 12.79
C ALA A 156 4.71 2.81 11.73
N MET A 157 4.25 2.34 10.57
CA MET A 157 3.74 3.23 9.51
C MET A 157 2.46 3.97 9.90
N HIS A 158 1.57 3.34 10.67
CA HIS A 158 0.37 4.01 11.18
C HIS A 158 0.75 5.20 12.08
N GLY A 159 1.65 5.00 13.03
CA GLY A 159 2.14 6.08 13.89
C GLY A 159 2.87 7.17 13.11
N LEU A 160 3.73 6.78 12.14
CA LEU A 160 4.45 7.71 11.27
C LEU A 160 3.50 8.51 10.38
N THR A 161 2.37 7.96 9.94
CA THR A 161 1.36 8.71 9.15
C THR A 161 0.92 9.98 9.88
N SER A 162 0.58 9.88 11.15
CA SER A 162 0.14 11.04 11.96
C SER A 162 1.27 12.01 12.25
N ALA A 163 2.45 11.51 12.61
CA ALA A 163 3.62 12.34 12.92
C ALA A 163 4.08 13.14 11.69
N LEU A 164 4.20 12.49 10.54
CA LEU A 164 4.62 13.14 9.29
C LEU A 164 3.54 14.07 8.73
N ALA A 165 2.26 13.76 8.93
CA ALA A 165 1.17 14.66 8.53
C ALA A 165 1.23 16.00 9.28
N LEU A 166 1.65 16.00 10.54
CA LEU A 166 1.85 17.20 11.33
C LEU A 166 3.11 17.97 10.90
N ASP A 167 4.23 17.27 10.71
CA ASP A 167 5.54 17.88 10.43
C ASP A 167 5.61 18.46 9.01
N LEU A 168 5.02 17.80 8.02
CA LEU A 168 5.18 18.14 6.61
C LEU A 168 4.10 19.07 6.06
N ALA A 169 3.06 19.40 6.85
CA ALA A 169 2.05 20.36 6.44
C ALA A 169 2.66 21.79 6.39
N PRO A 170 2.24 22.64 5.44
CA PRO A 170 1.24 22.41 4.39
C PRO A 170 1.79 21.78 3.11
N LYS A 171 3.08 21.50 3.04
CA LYS A 171 3.76 21.06 1.82
C LYS A 171 3.27 19.71 1.32
N ILE A 172 3.12 18.73 2.23
CA ILE A 172 2.69 17.37 1.90
C ILE A 172 1.57 16.94 2.84
N ARG A 173 0.49 16.42 2.29
CA ARG A 173 -0.55 15.70 3.04
C ARG A 173 -0.21 14.21 3.11
N ILE A 174 -0.36 13.59 4.26
CA ILE A 174 -0.10 12.17 4.44
C ILE A 174 -1.32 11.51 5.07
N ASN A 175 -1.83 10.47 4.41
CA ASN A 175 -2.98 9.69 4.87
C ASN A 175 -2.71 8.20 4.67
N SER A 176 -3.62 7.37 5.14
CA SER A 176 -3.55 5.92 4.99
C SER A 176 -4.88 5.33 4.56
N VAL A 177 -4.81 4.19 3.89
CA VAL A 177 -5.94 3.29 3.65
C VAL A 177 -5.60 1.95 4.30
N ALA A 178 -6.50 1.40 5.10
CA ALA A 178 -6.35 0.14 5.82
C ALA A 178 -7.38 -0.87 5.30
N PRO A 179 -7.00 -1.75 4.35
CA PRO A 179 -7.89 -2.78 3.83
C PRO A 179 -8.12 -3.92 4.83
N GLY A 180 -9.26 -4.60 4.68
CA GLY A 180 -9.49 -5.95 5.20
C GLY A 180 -8.96 -7.02 4.22
N HIS A 181 -9.51 -8.23 4.29
CA HIS A 181 -9.18 -9.31 3.36
C HIS A 181 -9.79 -9.02 1.96
N VAL A 182 -8.94 -8.61 1.02
CA VAL A 182 -9.34 -8.19 -0.35
C VAL A 182 -9.16 -9.29 -1.38
N LEU A 183 -8.04 -10.03 -1.33
CA LEU A 183 -7.62 -10.96 -2.38
C LEU A 183 -7.07 -12.26 -1.77
N THR A 184 -7.14 -13.33 -2.56
CA THR A 184 -6.49 -14.60 -2.24
C THR A 184 -4.98 -14.45 -2.05
N SER A 185 -4.37 -15.38 -1.32
CA SER A 185 -2.93 -15.50 -1.13
C SER A 185 -2.53 -16.99 -1.17
N ASP A 186 -1.25 -17.28 -0.99
CA ASP A 186 -0.76 -18.66 -0.96
C ASP A 186 -1.39 -19.50 0.18
N ILE A 187 -1.93 -18.85 1.20
CA ILE A 187 -2.54 -19.48 2.37
C ILE A 187 -4.06 -19.22 2.48
N LEU A 188 -4.59 -18.29 1.70
CA LEU A 188 -6.00 -17.90 1.69
C LEU A 188 -6.55 -18.15 0.28
N ASP A 189 -7.11 -19.34 0.04
CA ASP A 189 -7.76 -19.67 -1.21
C ASP A 189 -9.11 -18.95 -1.39
N SER A 190 -9.75 -19.15 -2.54
CA SER A 190 -10.99 -18.45 -2.89
C SER A 190 -12.16 -18.80 -1.96
N GLU A 191 -12.26 -20.04 -1.50
CA GLU A 191 -13.32 -20.48 -0.60
C GLU A 191 -13.14 -19.90 0.81
N SER A 192 -11.91 -19.96 1.33
CA SER A 192 -11.54 -19.35 2.61
C SER A 192 -11.72 -17.84 2.60
N LEU A 193 -11.32 -17.17 1.50
CA LEU A 193 -11.55 -15.73 1.34
C LEU A 193 -13.05 -15.39 1.38
N GLN A 194 -13.87 -16.13 0.63
CA GLN A 194 -15.31 -15.90 0.60
C GLN A 194 -15.93 -16.11 1.98
N ARG A 195 -15.51 -17.16 2.71
CA ARG A 195 -15.94 -17.41 4.10
C ARG A 195 -15.61 -16.22 5.00
N VAL A 196 -14.33 -15.80 5.03
CA VAL A 196 -13.87 -14.67 5.86
C VAL A 196 -14.65 -13.39 5.54
N GLN A 197 -14.83 -13.10 4.25
CA GLN A 197 -15.56 -11.91 3.81
C GLN A 197 -17.05 -11.96 4.16
N SER A 198 -17.69 -13.14 4.06
CA SER A 198 -19.11 -13.30 4.41
C SER A 198 -19.39 -13.10 5.90
N GLU A 199 -18.39 -13.31 6.74
CA GLU A 199 -18.47 -13.10 8.20
C GLU A 199 -18.23 -11.64 8.61
N SER A 200 -17.82 -10.76 7.69
CA SER A 200 -17.70 -9.33 7.97
C SER A 200 -19.06 -8.70 8.27
N PRO A 201 -19.13 -7.62 9.07
CA PRO A 201 -20.41 -6.97 9.41
C PRO A 201 -21.29 -6.58 8.22
N LEU A 202 -20.70 -6.27 7.07
CA LEU A 202 -21.49 -5.98 5.85
C LEU A 202 -21.91 -7.27 5.09
N GLY A 203 -21.43 -8.45 5.46
CA GLY A 203 -21.72 -9.72 4.80
C GLY A 203 -20.94 -9.95 3.50
N PHE A 204 -19.97 -9.09 3.17
CA PHE A 204 -19.05 -9.22 2.04
C PHE A 204 -17.73 -8.49 2.33
N GLY A 205 -16.67 -8.81 1.61
CA GLY A 205 -15.38 -8.15 1.74
C GLY A 205 -15.17 -7.02 0.75
N PRO A 206 -14.17 -6.17 0.98
CA PRO A 206 -13.81 -5.12 0.05
C PRO A 206 -13.15 -5.71 -1.21
N SER A 207 -13.29 -5.01 -2.33
CA SER A 207 -12.56 -5.27 -3.57
C SER A 207 -11.28 -4.44 -3.65
N ALA A 208 -10.35 -4.81 -4.53
CA ALA A 208 -9.17 -3.99 -4.82
C ALA A 208 -9.55 -2.61 -5.39
N ARG A 209 -10.69 -2.53 -6.09
CA ARG A 209 -11.24 -1.27 -6.61
C ARG A 209 -11.70 -0.34 -5.48
N ASP A 210 -12.33 -0.84 -4.43
CA ASP A 210 -12.75 -0.01 -3.28
C ASP A 210 -11.54 0.62 -2.58
N VAL A 211 -10.42 -0.13 -2.49
CA VAL A 211 -9.15 0.40 -1.98
C VAL A 211 -8.61 1.48 -2.90
N ALA A 212 -8.59 1.25 -4.22
CA ALA A 212 -8.11 2.21 -5.21
C ALA A 212 -8.95 3.50 -5.24
N ASP A 213 -10.28 3.39 -5.13
CA ASP A 213 -11.18 4.54 -5.04
C ASP A 213 -10.93 5.38 -3.79
N SER A 214 -10.64 4.73 -2.66
CA SER A 214 -10.26 5.42 -1.41
C SER A 214 -8.92 6.15 -1.53
N VAL A 215 -7.93 5.57 -2.22
CA VAL A 215 -6.67 6.24 -2.54
C VAL A 215 -6.91 7.47 -3.42
N ALA A 216 -7.70 7.35 -4.47
CA ALA A 216 -8.04 8.46 -5.36
C ALA A 216 -8.81 9.58 -4.64
N PHE A 217 -9.71 9.22 -3.72
CA PHE A 217 -10.42 10.19 -2.87
C PHE A 217 -9.43 10.98 -2.02
N LEU A 218 -8.50 10.32 -1.32
CA LEU A 218 -7.49 11.00 -0.48
C LEU A 218 -6.53 11.86 -1.30
N ALA A 219 -6.14 11.40 -2.49
CA ALA A 219 -5.29 12.17 -3.41
C ALA A 219 -5.91 13.53 -3.77
N LYS A 220 -7.23 13.58 -3.97
CA LYS A 220 -7.98 14.76 -4.40
C LYS A 220 -8.55 15.61 -3.26
N SER A 221 -8.42 15.18 -2.01
CA SER A 221 -9.02 15.84 -0.84
C SER A 221 -8.03 16.78 -0.14
N PRO A 222 -7.99 18.09 -0.45
CA PRO A 222 -6.92 18.98 0.01
C PRO A 222 -6.97 19.30 1.50
N SER A 223 -8.08 19.09 2.16
CA SER A 223 -8.30 19.37 3.60
C SER A 223 -8.14 18.12 4.50
N ILE A 224 -7.73 16.97 3.92
CA ILE A 224 -7.57 15.72 4.67
C ILE A 224 -6.09 15.38 4.79
N THR A 225 -5.58 15.28 6.03
CA THR A 225 -4.24 14.80 6.37
C THR A 225 -4.27 14.09 7.72
N GLY A 226 -3.36 13.13 7.94
CA GLY A 226 -3.25 12.35 9.17
C GLY A 226 -4.37 11.31 9.38
N GLN A 227 -5.19 11.03 8.37
CA GLN A 227 -6.35 10.13 8.48
C GLN A 227 -6.02 8.72 7.99
N THR A 228 -6.67 7.73 8.60
CA THR A 228 -6.72 6.34 8.12
C THR A 228 -8.16 6.00 7.74
N ILE A 229 -8.38 5.65 6.48
CA ILE A 229 -9.68 5.13 6.00
C ILE A 229 -9.62 3.60 6.02
N PHE A 230 -10.51 2.99 6.79
CA PHE A 230 -10.66 1.53 6.81
C PHE A 230 -11.59 1.09 5.68
N VAL A 231 -11.07 0.21 4.82
CA VAL A 231 -11.80 -0.40 3.69
C VAL A 231 -11.84 -1.90 3.96
N ASP A 232 -12.59 -2.30 4.96
CA ASP A 232 -12.56 -3.62 5.58
C ASP A 232 -13.94 -4.25 5.77
N SER A 233 -15.01 -3.65 5.24
CA SER A 233 -16.40 -4.09 5.46
C SER A 233 -16.78 -4.26 6.94
N GLY A 234 -16.05 -3.57 7.84
CA GLY A 234 -16.22 -3.65 9.28
C GLY A 234 -15.49 -4.83 9.94
N GLU A 235 -14.63 -5.52 9.20
CA GLU A 235 -13.93 -6.72 9.70
C GLU A 235 -13.15 -6.46 11.00
N ARG A 236 -12.54 -5.28 11.17
CA ARG A 236 -11.82 -4.88 12.40
C ARG A 236 -12.65 -4.95 13.69
N PHE A 237 -13.97 -4.93 13.59
CA PHE A 237 -14.85 -5.03 14.78
C PHE A 237 -14.99 -6.47 15.31
N ARG A 238 -14.46 -7.46 14.60
CA ARG A 238 -14.63 -8.88 14.95
C ARG A 238 -13.65 -9.41 16.01
N GLN A 239 -12.64 -8.71 16.41
CA GLN A 239 -11.61 -9.11 17.39
C GLN A 239 -11.28 -10.61 17.38
N MET A 240 -10.34 -11.02 16.53
CA MET A 240 -9.94 -12.43 16.37
C MET A 240 -8.55 -12.66 16.96
N LYS A 241 -8.40 -13.72 17.77
CA LYS A 241 -7.09 -14.08 18.35
C LYS A 241 -6.11 -14.58 17.31
N LYS A 242 -6.59 -15.27 16.25
CA LYS A 242 -5.81 -15.79 15.13
C LYS A 242 -6.27 -15.15 13.84
N ASP A 243 -5.41 -15.15 12.84
CA ASP A 243 -5.79 -14.74 11.49
C ASP A 243 -6.77 -15.77 10.92
N PRO A 244 -7.97 -15.35 10.46
CA PRO A 244 -8.96 -16.28 9.93
C PRO A 244 -8.50 -16.99 8.66
N ALA A 245 -7.51 -16.44 7.95
CA ALA A 245 -6.87 -17.11 6.82
C ALA A 245 -6.10 -18.38 7.23
N LEU A 246 -5.67 -18.47 8.51
CA LEU A 246 -4.98 -19.63 9.07
C LEU A 246 -5.92 -20.65 9.75
N ASP A 247 -7.19 -20.29 9.89
CA ASP A 247 -8.20 -21.18 10.45
C ASP A 247 -8.78 -22.08 9.35
N LYS A 248 -8.27 -23.30 9.26
CA LYS A 248 -8.73 -24.29 8.27
C LYS A 248 -10.09 -24.92 8.58
N GLY A 249 -10.80 -24.38 9.61
CA GLY A 249 -12.02 -25.00 10.10
C GLY A 249 -11.71 -26.38 10.69
N GLU A 250 -11.71 -26.53 12.00
CA GLU A 250 -11.73 -27.88 12.58
C GLU A 250 -13.00 -28.56 12.06
N GLU A 251 -12.85 -29.59 11.25
CA GLU A 251 -13.93 -30.55 10.96
C GLU A 251 -14.36 -31.13 12.34
N ASN A 252 -15.51 -30.68 12.82
CA ASN A 252 -16.19 -31.35 13.94
C ASN A 252 -16.84 -32.64 13.47
#